data_f4f1dbdd65f82fb62fbc1450cad8c027
#
_entry.id   f4f1dbdd65f82fb62fbc1450cad8c027
#
_cell.length_a   1.000
_cell.length_b   1.000
_cell.length_c   1.000
_cell.angle_alpha   90.00
_cell.angle_beta   90.00
_cell.angle_gamma   90.00
#
_symmetry.space_group_name_H-M   'P 1'
#
loop_
_entity.id
_entity.type
_entity.pdbx_description
1 polymer ?
#
loop_
_entity_poly.entity_id
_entity_poly.type
_entity_poly.pdbx_seq_one_letter_code
_entity_poly.pdbx_strand_id
1 'polypeptide(L)'
;MKTNSSIKHFLTLMVCVCMFATSYSRETRGNVNGHIWVDLGLPSGVLWATCNIGANAIEEHGTFFAWGEISTKQEYNYDNSTTTDMNPGNISGNAKYDAAKANWGDEWRIPTRKEFQELIDNCTWKQINFNGEDGIEATSKINNMRLFFPAAGQHIGDIISSVGIGGSYWSATPTSYQNEAFLMQFGSKTPTLVQALFLCGNSIRPVIDPINDPYDSVIYEELSELSIDDIFELFDISWVADEVGREEALQELINTLMLDDKIFDNKIVSFVLLDKAVKENQQWAYSEYGKWYFFGREKGYPVNRDAKKARKYFELVYPKTPELEYLTGLSYEEESDFEMAIYYFNKASEKGYSEATDRLSKTIDSLLSFDIYPVDDQTLNALAHYLLALCNIEGYGMAKNFTRGVEYLIKAAEEGNMDAQGELGDLYFRGKGVEKSFEMGLYWWQKCADSGSGEAKSELKKLFNRLLKNNDKTPIEKYQLGYCYYFGYGTEIDITKAFLYMREAADEGCVEAENFIWEYGA
;
A
#
# COMPACT_ATOMS: atom_id res chain seq x y z
N MET A 1 18.02 -6.37 -40.92
CA MET A 1 18.01 -5.00 -41.51
C MET A 1 16.64 -4.61 -42.11
N LYS A 2 15.64 -5.48 -42.14
CA LYS A 2 14.26 -5.16 -42.58
C LYS A 2 13.37 -4.62 -41.45
N THR A 3 13.64 -4.97 -40.19
CA THR A 3 12.87 -4.58 -38.99
C THR A 3 12.78 -3.06 -38.73
N ASN A 4 13.84 -2.30 -39.08
CA ASN A 4 13.83 -0.84 -38.87
C ASN A 4 12.97 -0.05 -39.88
N SER A 5 12.56 -0.66 -40.98
CA SER A 5 11.66 -0.01 -41.97
C SER A 5 10.20 -0.19 -41.57
N SER A 6 9.85 -1.36 -41.02
CA SER A 6 8.48 -1.67 -40.54
C SER A 6 8.09 -0.81 -39.36
N ILE A 7 9.00 -0.63 -38.37
CA ILE A 7 8.81 0.23 -37.21
C ILE A 7 8.62 1.71 -37.60
N LYS A 8 9.34 2.19 -38.63
CA LYS A 8 9.16 3.57 -39.13
C LYS A 8 7.81 3.80 -39.81
N HIS A 9 7.26 2.80 -40.48
CA HIS A 9 5.92 2.88 -41.07
C HIS A 9 4.84 2.82 -39.97
N PHE A 10 5.05 2.02 -38.93
CA PHE A 10 4.20 1.95 -37.74
C PHE A 10 4.07 3.31 -37.03
N LEU A 11 5.16 4.04 -36.83
CA LEU A 11 5.19 5.39 -36.28
C LEU A 11 4.49 6.44 -37.16
N THR A 12 4.44 6.23 -38.48
CA THR A 12 3.75 7.15 -39.40
C THR A 12 2.23 6.91 -39.41
N LEU A 13 1.77 5.69 -39.17
CA LEU A 13 0.35 5.35 -39.06
C LEU A 13 -0.28 5.85 -37.73
N MET A 14 0.52 5.96 -36.66
CA MET A 14 0.04 6.54 -35.38
C MET A 14 -0.53 7.95 -35.52
N VAL A 15 -0.09 8.73 -36.49
CA VAL A 15 -0.65 10.06 -36.79
C VAL A 15 -2.12 9.97 -37.26
N CYS A 16 -2.53 8.85 -37.84
CA CYS A 16 -3.92 8.64 -38.26
C CYS A 16 -4.87 8.26 -37.10
N VAL A 17 -4.38 7.56 -36.06
CA VAL A 17 -5.17 7.20 -34.87
C VAL A 17 -5.59 8.45 -34.10
N CYS A 18 -4.76 9.50 -34.09
CA CYS A 18 -5.11 10.79 -33.48
C CYS A 18 -6.30 11.50 -34.13
N MET A 19 -6.74 11.10 -35.34
CA MET A 19 -7.86 11.74 -36.02
C MET A 19 -9.24 11.14 -35.68
N PHE A 20 -9.31 9.95 -35.08
CA PHE A 20 -10.56 9.33 -34.67
C PHE A 20 -11.00 9.70 -33.25
N ALA A 21 -10.06 10.08 -32.38
CA ALA A 21 -10.32 10.49 -30.99
C ALA A 21 -10.91 11.92 -30.85
N THR A 22 -11.06 12.68 -31.96
CA THR A 22 -11.43 14.11 -31.88
C THR A 22 -12.93 14.40 -31.83
N SER A 23 -13.80 13.41 -31.68
CA SER A 23 -15.25 13.61 -31.80
C SER A 23 -16.06 13.57 -30.50
N TYR A 24 -15.45 13.20 -29.36
CA TYR A 24 -16.16 13.21 -28.09
C TYR A 24 -15.74 14.38 -27.21
N SER A 25 -16.66 15.29 -26.93
CA SER A 25 -16.44 16.38 -25.97
C SER A 25 -16.49 15.81 -24.56
N ARG A 26 -15.30 15.50 -24.00
CA ARG A 26 -15.15 15.24 -22.57
C ARG A 26 -15.77 16.39 -21.78
N GLU A 27 -16.55 16.10 -20.73
CA GLU A 27 -17.04 17.15 -19.84
C GLU A 27 -15.84 17.90 -19.26
N THR A 28 -15.79 19.21 -19.53
CA THR A 28 -14.68 20.07 -19.06
C THR A 28 -14.94 20.67 -17.69
N ARG A 29 -16.12 20.41 -17.10
CA ARG A 29 -16.51 20.81 -15.74
C ARG A 29 -17.55 19.84 -15.18
N GLY A 30 -17.49 19.62 -13.87
CA GLY A 30 -18.47 18.82 -13.16
C GLY A 30 -18.49 19.13 -11.67
N ASN A 31 -19.23 18.32 -10.91
CA ASN A 31 -19.37 18.49 -9.47
C ASN A 31 -19.19 17.15 -8.75
N VAL A 32 -18.39 17.15 -7.68
CA VAL A 32 -18.22 16.01 -6.78
C VAL A 32 -18.36 16.51 -5.34
N ASN A 33 -19.25 15.92 -4.58
CA ASN A 33 -19.54 16.27 -3.20
C ASN A 33 -19.87 17.77 -2.97
N GLY A 34 -20.51 18.43 -3.96
CA GLY A 34 -20.84 19.85 -3.89
C GLY A 34 -19.74 20.80 -4.38
N HIS A 35 -18.57 20.29 -4.73
CA HIS A 35 -17.43 21.08 -5.21
C HIS A 35 -17.21 20.91 -6.69
N ILE A 36 -17.04 22.06 -7.40
CA ILE A 36 -16.88 22.10 -8.84
C ILE A 36 -15.43 21.86 -9.23
N TRP A 37 -15.21 21.00 -10.22
CA TRP A 37 -13.91 20.78 -10.85
C TRP A 37 -13.88 21.28 -12.30
N VAL A 38 -12.68 21.51 -12.79
CA VAL A 38 -12.36 21.83 -14.19
C VAL A 38 -11.31 20.87 -14.73
N ASP A 39 -11.54 20.38 -15.94
CA ASP A 39 -10.56 19.62 -16.72
C ASP A 39 -9.72 20.56 -17.58
N LEU A 40 -8.45 20.67 -17.27
CA LEU A 40 -7.49 21.45 -18.04
C LEU A 40 -6.83 20.66 -19.18
N GLY A 41 -7.23 19.40 -19.39
CA GLY A 41 -6.65 18.50 -20.39
C GLY A 41 -5.19 18.16 -20.12
N LEU A 42 -4.74 18.22 -18.87
CA LEU A 42 -3.35 17.95 -18.50
C LEU A 42 -3.00 16.47 -18.71
N PRO A 43 -1.72 16.15 -19.00
CA PRO A 43 -1.29 14.77 -19.28
C PRO A 43 -1.64 13.74 -18.19
N SER A 44 -1.64 14.14 -16.91
CA SER A 44 -2.09 13.27 -15.80
C SER A 44 -3.60 12.99 -15.82
N GLY A 45 -4.37 13.82 -16.54
CA GLY A 45 -5.82 13.79 -16.53
C GLY A 45 -6.46 14.29 -15.23
N VAL A 46 -5.68 14.76 -14.27
CA VAL A 46 -6.16 15.25 -12.96
C VAL A 46 -7.11 16.45 -13.15
N LEU A 47 -8.21 16.44 -12.40
CA LEU A 47 -9.22 17.48 -12.44
C LEU A 47 -9.04 18.42 -11.25
N TRP A 48 -9.01 19.72 -11.50
CA TRP A 48 -8.70 20.72 -10.51
C TRP A 48 -9.95 21.34 -9.91
N ALA A 49 -10.03 21.45 -8.59
CA ALA A 49 -11.08 22.22 -7.94
C ALA A 49 -11.07 23.69 -8.39
N THR A 50 -12.26 24.28 -8.57
CA THR A 50 -12.36 25.70 -8.97
C THR A 50 -12.13 26.66 -7.83
N CYS A 51 -12.25 26.22 -6.56
CA CYS A 51 -12.01 27.04 -5.38
C CYS A 51 -11.09 26.33 -4.36
N ASN A 52 -10.59 27.08 -3.39
CA ASN A 52 -9.76 26.57 -2.28
C ASN A 52 -10.63 25.88 -1.21
N ILE A 53 -10.03 25.04 -0.36
CA ILE A 53 -10.73 24.52 0.82
C ILE A 53 -11.20 25.69 1.70
N GLY A 54 -12.45 25.61 2.16
CA GLY A 54 -13.08 26.64 3.00
C GLY A 54 -13.61 27.85 2.22
N ALA A 55 -13.49 27.86 0.88
CA ALA A 55 -14.09 28.87 0.00
C ALA A 55 -15.41 28.37 -0.58
N ASN A 56 -16.40 29.27 -0.73
CA ASN A 56 -17.70 29.01 -1.38
C ASN A 56 -17.77 29.58 -2.81
N ALA A 57 -16.80 30.45 -3.18
CA ALA A 57 -16.70 31.07 -4.50
C ALA A 57 -15.25 31.03 -5.00
N ILE A 58 -15.10 31.18 -6.33
CA ILE A 58 -13.79 31.05 -7.02
C ILE A 58 -12.78 32.10 -6.55
N GLU A 59 -13.26 33.30 -6.25
CA GLU A 59 -12.47 34.46 -5.80
C GLU A 59 -12.09 34.41 -4.32
N GLU A 60 -12.81 33.64 -3.50
CA GLU A 60 -12.54 33.58 -2.06
C GLU A 60 -11.21 32.88 -1.77
N HIS A 61 -10.48 33.39 -0.77
CA HIS A 61 -9.18 32.88 -0.34
C HIS A 61 -9.27 31.48 0.29
N GLY A 62 -10.45 31.14 0.89
CA GLY A 62 -10.61 29.93 1.67
C GLY A 62 -9.89 29.97 3.01
N THR A 63 -9.51 28.81 3.52
CA THR A 63 -8.82 28.65 4.80
C THR A 63 -7.39 28.19 4.62
N PHE A 64 -6.55 28.46 5.63
CA PHE A 64 -5.16 28.02 5.65
C PHE A 64 -5.01 26.72 6.43
N PHE A 65 -4.02 25.91 6.04
CA PHE A 65 -3.66 24.66 6.70
C PHE A 65 -2.14 24.59 6.87
N ALA A 66 -1.69 24.12 8.02
CA ALA A 66 -0.33 23.62 8.15
C ALA A 66 -0.17 22.31 7.37
N TRP A 67 1.01 22.00 6.86
CA TRP A 67 1.20 20.82 6.05
C TRP A 67 0.97 19.52 6.84
N GLY A 68 0.12 18.62 6.32
CA GLY A 68 -0.25 17.37 6.96
C GLY A 68 -1.26 17.52 8.11
N GLU A 69 -1.80 18.71 8.35
CA GLU A 69 -2.89 18.93 9.30
C GLU A 69 -4.23 19.10 8.58
N ILE A 70 -5.27 18.48 9.13
CA ILE A 70 -6.60 18.43 8.50
C ILE A 70 -7.58 19.48 9.05
N SER A 71 -7.15 20.28 10.03
CA SER A 71 -7.91 21.36 10.66
C SER A 71 -7.16 22.68 10.60
N THR A 72 -7.91 23.77 10.64
CA THR A 72 -7.38 25.14 10.63
C THR A 72 -7.04 25.60 12.05
N LYS A 73 -6.16 26.64 12.15
CA LYS A 73 -5.71 27.23 13.40
C LYS A 73 -5.85 28.75 13.40
N GLN A 74 -5.79 29.38 14.58
CA GLN A 74 -5.71 30.83 14.73
C GLN A 74 -4.29 31.35 14.50
N GLU A 75 -3.29 30.56 14.87
CA GLU A 75 -1.86 30.84 14.73
C GLU A 75 -1.14 29.65 14.14
N TYR A 76 -0.09 29.92 13.36
CA TYR A 76 0.72 28.91 12.67
C TYR A 76 2.17 29.02 13.14
N ASN A 77 2.49 28.31 14.23
CA ASN A 77 3.80 28.34 14.88
C ASN A 77 4.28 26.96 15.29
N TYR A 78 5.49 26.87 15.83
CA TYR A 78 6.13 25.60 16.21
C TYR A 78 5.40 24.93 17.37
N ASP A 79 4.91 25.70 18.35
CA ASP A 79 4.34 25.17 19.59
C ASP A 79 3.01 24.46 19.37
N ASN A 80 2.28 24.79 18.31
CA ASN A 80 0.98 24.19 17.99
C ASN A 80 0.97 23.31 16.73
N SER A 81 2.13 23.09 16.11
CA SER A 81 2.23 22.19 14.97
C SER A 81 2.22 20.73 15.41
N THR A 82 1.39 19.92 14.76
CA THR A 82 1.27 18.49 15.06
C THR A 82 2.08 17.61 14.10
N THR A 83 2.75 18.21 13.11
CA THR A 83 3.46 17.49 12.05
C THR A 83 4.94 17.80 11.94
N THR A 84 5.46 18.75 12.72
CA THR A 84 6.87 19.18 12.64
C THR A 84 7.89 18.08 12.98
N ASP A 85 7.52 17.07 13.75
CA ASP A 85 8.40 15.95 14.09
C ASP A 85 8.04 14.65 13.36
N MET A 86 7.16 14.74 12.35
CA MET A 86 6.68 13.60 11.59
C MET A 86 7.24 13.61 10.16
N ASN A 87 7.46 12.44 9.59
CA ASN A 87 7.76 12.29 8.17
C ASN A 87 6.77 11.28 7.56
N PRO A 88 5.52 11.70 7.30
CA PRO A 88 4.49 10.81 6.76
C PRO A 88 4.71 10.44 5.27
N GLY A 89 5.80 10.92 4.64
CA GLY A 89 5.99 10.77 3.20
C GLY A 89 5.00 11.63 2.39
N ASN A 90 4.63 11.18 1.20
CA ASN A 90 3.60 11.85 0.40
C ASN A 90 2.24 11.67 1.08
N ILE A 91 1.56 12.80 1.39
CA ILE A 91 0.29 12.79 2.13
C ILE A 91 -0.94 12.77 1.22
N SER A 92 -0.80 12.81 -0.10
CA SER A 92 -1.92 12.84 -1.06
C SER A 92 -2.84 11.65 -0.88
N GLY A 93 -4.12 11.89 -0.63
CA GLY A 93 -5.12 10.85 -0.41
C GLY A 93 -5.06 10.13 0.94
N ASN A 94 -4.13 10.47 1.83
CA ASN A 94 -4.04 9.89 3.17
C ASN A 94 -5.01 10.59 4.12
N ALA A 95 -6.09 9.91 4.51
CA ALA A 95 -7.16 10.49 5.34
C ALA A 95 -6.69 11.11 6.68
N LYS A 96 -5.54 10.71 7.20
CA LYS A 96 -4.97 11.24 8.44
C LYS A 96 -4.27 12.60 8.25
N TYR A 97 -3.75 12.85 7.05
CA TYR A 97 -2.87 13.99 6.79
C TYR A 97 -3.32 14.88 5.62
N ASP A 98 -4.25 14.40 4.79
CA ASP A 98 -4.77 15.13 3.64
C ASP A 98 -6.02 15.93 3.99
N ALA A 99 -5.87 17.25 4.10
CA ALA A 99 -6.97 18.15 4.44
C ALA A 99 -8.07 18.19 3.36
N ALA A 100 -7.76 17.95 2.09
CA ALA A 100 -8.76 17.91 1.03
C ALA A 100 -9.67 16.70 1.23
N LYS A 101 -9.10 15.52 1.42
CA LYS A 101 -9.84 14.30 1.72
C LYS A 101 -10.67 14.42 2.99
N ALA A 102 -10.08 14.96 4.06
CA ALA A 102 -10.76 15.10 5.34
C ALA A 102 -11.94 16.07 5.33
N ASN A 103 -11.90 17.14 4.51
CA ASN A 103 -12.91 18.19 4.49
C ASN A 103 -13.93 18.06 3.34
N TRP A 104 -13.55 17.44 2.21
CA TRP A 104 -14.39 17.36 1.00
C TRP A 104 -14.80 15.96 0.58
N GLY A 105 -14.23 14.93 1.23
CA GLY A 105 -14.56 13.51 0.97
C GLY A 105 -13.47 12.77 0.22
N ASP A 106 -13.67 11.47 0.09
CA ASP A 106 -12.65 10.50 -0.32
C ASP A 106 -12.11 10.70 -1.74
N GLU A 107 -12.86 11.32 -2.61
CA GLU A 107 -12.48 11.59 -4.00
C GLU A 107 -11.48 12.74 -4.13
N TRP A 108 -11.48 13.66 -3.16
CA TRP A 108 -10.63 14.84 -3.17
C TRP A 108 -9.30 14.60 -2.44
N ARG A 109 -8.24 15.17 -2.98
CA ARG A 109 -6.89 15.10 -2.39
C ARG A 109 -6.07 16.36 -2.66
N ILE A 110 -5.00 16.53 -1.88
CA ILE A 110 -4.00 17.58 -2.11
C ILE A 110 -3.17 17.18 -3.35
N PRO A 111 -2.92 18.09 -4.31
CA PRO A 111 -2.10 17.79 -5.48
C PRO A 111 -0.65 17.52 -5.09
N THR A 112 0.01 16.67 -5.84
CA THR A 112 1.45 16.38 -5.70
C THR A 112 2.29 17.52 -6.31
N ARG A 113 3.59 17.54 -5.97
CA ARG A 113 4.57 18.43 -6.62
C ARG A 113 4.58 18.26 -8.13
N LYS A 114 4.45 17.02 -8.63
CA LYS A 114 4.46 16.74 -10.08
C LYS A 114 3.25 17.35 -10.78
N GLU A 115 2.08 17.26 -10.19
CA GLU A 115 0.85 17.84 -10.76
C GLU A 115 0.89 19.36 -10.79
N PHE A 116 1.45 20.01 -9.77
CA PHE A 116 1.72 21.45 -9.85
C PHE A 116 2.76 21.81 -10.92
N GLN A 117 3.83 21.01 -11.08
CA GLN A 117 4.79 21.22 -12.15
C GLN A 117 4.13 21.07 -13.52
N GLU A 118 3.33 20.05 -13.70
CA GLU A 118 2.57 19.81 -14.92
C GLU A 118 1.62 20.98 -15.23
N LEU A 119 0.89 21.47 -14.22
CA LEU A 119 0.03 22.66 -14.34
C LEU A 119 0.83 23.90 -14.78
N ILE A 120 1.99 24.13 -14.15
CA ILE A 120 2.87 25.26 -14.47
C ILE A 120 3.35 25.18 -15.93
N ASP A 121 3.77 24.00 -16.37
CA ASP A 121 4.38 23.81 -17.70
C ASP A 121 3.34 23.86 -18.83
N ASN A 122 2.12 23.39 -18.59
CA ASN A 122 1.07 23.26 -19.60
C ASN A 122 0.05 24.40 -19.62
N CYS A 123 0.19 25.41 -18.77
CA CYS A 123 -0.66 26.58 -18.77
C CYS A 123 0.11 27.86 -19.13
N THR A 124 -0.62 28.84 -19.65
CA THR A 124 -0.20 30.24 -19.68
C THR A 124 -0.76 30.96 -18.47
N TRP A 125 -0.01 31.88 -17.89
CA TRP A 125 -0.31 32.55 -16.63
C TRP A 125 -0.48 34.04 -16.80
N LYS A 126 -1.57 34.59 -16.21
CA LYS A 126 -1.87 36.01 -16.29
C LYS A 126 -2.41 36.50 -14.95
N GLN A 127 -1.84 37.61 -14.44
CA GLN A 127 -2.43 38.32 -13.31
C GLN A 127 -3.77 38.95 -13.73
N ILE A 128 -4.79 38.76 -12.97
CA ILE A 128 -6.11 39.35 -13.17
C ILE A 128 -6.73 39.71 -11.82
N ASN A 129 -7.66 40.64 -11.87
CA ASN A 129 -8.65 40.85 -10.81
C ASN A 129 -9.93 40.13 -11.21
N PHE A 130 -10.37 39.20 -10.37
CA PHE A 130 -11.59 38.41 -10.60
C PHE A 130 -12.59 38.74 -9.48
N ASN A 131 -13.73 39.30 -9.82
CA ASN A 131 -14.79 39.75 -8.90
C ASN A 131 -14.30 40.61 -7.72
N GLY A 132 -13.29 41.40 -7.90
CA GLY A 132 -12.73 42.29 -6.87
C GLY A 132 -11.48 41.76 -6.16
N GLU A 133 -11.17 40.49 -6.33
CA GLU A 133 -9.99 39.84 -5.72
C GLU A 133 -8.86 39.70 -6.74
N ASP A 134 -7.65 40.04 -6.31
CA ASP A 134 -6.44 39.89 -7.13
C ASP A 134 -5.95 38.44 -7.08
N GLY A 135 -5.40 37.97 -8.18
CA GLY A 135 -4.87 36.61 -8.29
C GLY A 135 -4.24 36.32 -9.64
N ILE A 136 -4.03 35.05 -9.91
CA ILE A 136 -3.46 34.59 -11.17
C ILE A 136 -4.38 33.58 -11.86
N GLU A 137 -4.58 33.75 -13.15
CA GLU A 137 -5.34 32.83 -14.00
C GLU A 137 -4.37 31.93 -14.77
N ALA A 138 -4.54 30.63 -14.62
CA ALA A 138 -3.98 29.61 -15.49
C ALA A 138 -4.91 29.38 -16.67
N THR A 139 -4.42 29.47 -17.90
CA THR A 139 -5.14 29.07 -19.11
C THR A 139 -4.41 27.89 -19.74
N SER A 140 -5.08 26.75 -19.85
CA SER A 140 -4.51 25.55 -20.46
C SER A 140 -4.12 25.80 -21.92
N LYS A 141 -2.90 25.39 -22.29
CA LYS A 141 -2.42 25.37 -23.69
C LYS A 141 -3.05 24.26 -24.52
N ILE A 142 -3.74 23.31 -23.89
CA ILE A 142 -4.26 22.10 -24.50
C ILE A 142 -5.72 22.30 -24.94
N ASN A 143 -6.58 22.75 -23.99
CA ASN A 143 -8.01 22.88 -24.24
C ASN A 143 -8.59 24.29 -23.97
N ASN A 144 -7.73 25.28 -23.66
CA ASN A 144 -8.10 26.67 -23.34
C ASN A 144 -8.98 26.85 -22.09
N MET A 145 -9.20 25.80 -21.29
CA MET A 145 -9.89 25.92 -20.02
C MET A 145 -9.09 26.76 -19.03
N ARG A 146 -9.78 27.39 -18.08
CA ARG A 146 -9.20 28.38 -17.18
C ARG A 146 -9.42 28.02 -15.73
N LEU A 147 -8.44 28.33 -14.89
CA LEU A 147 -8.47 28.14 -13.45
C LEU A 147 -7.86 29.36 -12.76
N PHE A 148 -8.63 29.98 -11.85
CA PHE A 148 -8.19 31.14 -11.08
C PHE A 148 -7.65 30.72 -9.71
N PHE A 149 -6.52 31.30 -9.31
CA PHE A 149 -5.89 31.18 -8.00
C PHE A 149 -5.88 32.54 -7.32
N PRO A 150 -6.69 32.80 -6.27
CA PRO A 150 -6.65 34.07 -5.54
C PRO A 150 -5.32 34.29 -4.84
N ALA A 151 -4.92 35.57 -4.72
CA ALA A 151 -3.73 35.99 -4.01
C ALA A 151 -3.95 35.97 -2.48
N ALA A 152 -4.19 34.76 -1.95
CA ALA A 152 -4.55 34.54 -0.54
C ALA A 152 -3.42 34.81 0.45
N GLY A 153 -2.19 34.96 -0.01
CA GLY A 153 -1.02 35.15 0.86
C GLY A 153 -0.52 33.86 1.50
N GLN A 154 0.10 34.03 2.67
CA GLN A 154 0.60 32.96 3.54
C GLN A 154 0.42 33.35 5.00
N HIS A 155 0.09 32.40 5.88
CA HIS A 155 -0.08 32.62 7.32
C HIS A 155 1.14 32.09 8.09
N ILE A 156 1.83 32.97 8.83
CA ILE A 156 2.99 32.64 9.67
C ILE A 156 2.82 33.30 11.03
N GLY A 157 2.84 32.53 12.11
CA GLY A 157 2.48 33.00 13.44
C GLY A 157 1.02 33.43 13.49
N ASP A 158 0.78 34.66 13.83
CA ASP A 158 -0.52 35.36 13.86
C ASP A 158 -0.73 36.31 12.65
N ILE A 159 0.20 36.32 11.71
CA ILE A 159 0.24 37.30 10.59
C ILE A 159 -0.08 36.60 9.27
N ILE A 160 -1.05 37.13 8.53
CA ILE A 160 -1.25 36.77 7.11
C ILE A 160 -0.52 37.82 6.27
N SER A 161 0.47 37.38 5.49
CA SER A 161 1.29 38.25 4.64
C SER A 161 0.94 38.05 3.17
N SER A 162 1.22 39.08 2.35
CA SER A 162 1.12 39.05 0.88
C SER A 162 -0.29 38.85 0.31
N VAL A 163 -1.34 39.08 1.08
CA VAL A 163 -2.73 39.08 0.59
C VAL A 163 -2.90 40.13 -0.49
N GLY A 164 -3.55 39.77 -1.61
CA GLY A 164 -3.70 40.63 -2.78
C GLY A 164 -2.43 40.83 -3.63
N ILE A 165 -1.30 40.26 -3.22
CA ILE A 165 0.00 40.39 -3.92
C ILE A 165 0.45 39.04 -4.49
N GLY A 166 0.23 37.94 -3.74
CA GLY A 166 0.64 36.62 -4.14
C GLY A 166 -0.10 35.51 -3.36
N GLY A 167 0.10 34.30 -3.75
CA GLY A 167 -0.52 33.13 -3.12
C GLY A 167 0.45 31.97 -2.98
N SER A 168 0.26 31.20 -1.92
CA SER A 168 1.03 30.00 -1.59
C SER A 168 0.09 28.81 -1.42
N TYR A 169 0.35 27.73 -2.16
CA TYR A 169 -0.54 26.57 -2.27
C TYR A 169 0.22 25.26 -2.00
N TRP A 170 -0.14 24.56 -0.94
CA TRP A 170 0.51 23.31 -0.55
C TRP A 170 0.41 22.21 -1.60
N SER A 171 1.53 21.55 -1.87
CA SER A 171 1.53 20.21 -2.45
C SER A 171 1.61 19.14 -1.35
N ALA A 172 1.18 17.94 -1.68
CA ALA A 172 1.25 16.77 -0.78
C ALA A 172 2.67 16.20 -0.64
N THR A 173 3.65 16.70 -1.38
CA THR A 173 4.99 16.12 -1.48
C THR A 173 5.96 16.80 -0.51
N PRO A 174 6.54 16.07 0.47
CA PRO A 174 7.58 16.61 1.34
C PRO A 174 8.89 16.81 0.57
N THR A 175 9.80 17.58 1.14
CA THR A 175 11.18 17.70 0.64
C THR A 175 12.07 16.59 1.23
N SER A 176 13.33 16.55 0.83
CA SER A 176 14.35 15.72 1.49
C SER A 176 14.84 16.30 2.83
N TYR A 177 14.47 17.54 3.15
CA TYR A 177 14.77 18.17 4.42
C TYR A 177 13.65 17.92 5.43
N GLN A 178 14.02 17.81 6.70
CA GLN A 178 13.05 17.63 7.78
C GLN A 178 12.11 18.84 7.88
N ASN A 179 10.82 18.60 8.09
CA ASN A 179 9.80 19.61 8.35
C ASN A 179 9.53 20.60 7.22
N GLU A 180 9.84 20.22 5.96
CA GLU A 180 9.58 21.04 4.79
C GLU A 180 8.84 20.29 3.70
N ALA A 181 7.91 20.98 3.03
CA ALA A 181 7.21 20.48 1.85
C ALA A 181 7.26 21.46 0.68
N PHE A 182 7.01 20.94 -0.51
CA PHE A 182 6.85 21.75 -1.71
C PHE A 182 5.49 22.44 -1.71
N LEU A 183 5.47 23.66 -2.24
CA LEU A 183 4.27 24.41 -2.55
C LEU A 183 4.44 25.15 -3.88
N MET A 184 3.33 25.46 -4.55
CA MET A 184 3.29 26.40 -5.64
C MET A 184 3.13 27.81 -5.07
N GLN A 185 4.02 28.72 -5.46
CA GLN A 185 3.97 30.13 -5.06
C GLN A 185 3.97 31.05 -6.27
N PHE A 186 3.17 32.10 -6.21
CA PHE A 186 3.20 33.17 -7.18
C PHE A 186 3.16 34.56 -6.51
N GLY A 187 3.68 35.53 -7.20
CA GLY A 187 3.56 36.96 -6.94
C GLY A 187 3.32 37.67 -8.26
N SER A 188 4.18 38.63 -8.64
CA SER A 188 4.09 39.35 -9.93
C SER A 188 4.58 38.57 -11.15
N LYS A 189 4.98 37.31 -11.00
CA LYS A 189 5.55 36.45 -12.06
C LYS A 189 4.82 35.13 -12.16
N THR A 190 5.14 34.35 -13.20
CA THR A 190 4.71 32.97 -13.37
C THR A 190 4.95 32.16 -12.08
N PRO A 191 4.01 31.30 -11.68
CA PRO A 191 4.17 30.46 -10.50
C PRO A 191 5.42 29.58 -10.57
N THR A 192 6.00 29.31 -9.40
CA THR A 192 7.15 28.43 -9.25
C THR A 192 6.94 27.50 -8.06
N LEU A 193 7.61 26.37 -8.08
CA LEU A 193 7.66 25.47 -6.94
C LEU A 193 8.76 25.92 -5.98
N VAL A 194 8.39 26.15 -4.73
CA VAL A 194 9.29 26.50 -3.63
C VAL A 194 9.08 25.57 -2.45
N GLN A 195 9.90 25.72 -1.42
CA GLN A 195 9.84 24.93 -0.18
C GLN A 195 9.41 25.83 0.97
N ALA A 196 8.62 25.27 1.89
CA ALA A 196 8.25 25.96 3.12
C ALA A 196 8.15 24.97 4.28
N LEU A 197 8.30 25.51 5.50
CA LEU A 197 8.16 24.73 6.72
C LEU A 197 6.73 24.23 6.90
N PHE A 198 6.55 23.01 7.41
CA PHE A 198 5.25 22.38 7.66
C PHE A 198 4.31 23.25 8.49
N LEU A 199 4.86 24.00 9.43
CA LEU A 199 4.10 24.87 10.34
C LEU A 199 3.43 26.07 9.65
N CYS A 200 3.83 26.44 8.44
CA CYS A 200 3.23 27.59 7.75
C CYS A 200 1.80 27.25 7.31
N GLY A 201 0.88 28.20 7.48
CA GLY A 201 -0.48 28.10 6.96
C GLY A 201 -0.53 28.53 5.50
N ASN A 202 -0.85 27.62 4.60
CA ASN A 202 -1.01 27.90 3.17
C ASN A 202 -2.37 27.38 2.68
N SER A 203 -2.83 27.96 1.57
CA SER A 203 -4.05 27.50 0.89
C SER A 203 -3.87 26.10 0.32
N ILE A 204 -4.98 25.39 0.17
CA ILE A 204 -5.04 24.12 -0.55
C ILE A 204 -6.03 24.25 -1.69
N ARG A 205 -5.55 23.96 -2.92
CA ARG A 205 -6.38 23.79 -4.10
C ARG A 205 -6.51 22.29 -4.36
N PRO A 206 -7.64 21.68 -4.02
CA PRO A 206 -7.82 20.24 -4.20
C PRO A 206 -7.83 19.81 -5.66
N VAL A 207 -7.51 18.54 -5.84
CA VAL A 207 -7.67 17.82 -7.11
C VAL A 207 -8.44 16.53 -6.87
N ILE A 208 -9.07 16.03 -7.92
CA ILE A 208 -9.56 14.66 -7.98
C ILE A 208 -8.84 13.94 -9.10
N ASP A 209 -8.64 12.67 -8.91
CA ASP A 209 -8.23 11.80 -9.99
C ASP A 209 -9.31 11.83 -11.07
N PRO A 210 -8.96 11.67 -12.36
CA PRO A 210 -9.97 11.63 -13.40
C PRO A 210 -11.13 10.73 -12.98
N ILE A 211 -12.35 11.25 -13.11
CA ILE A 211 -13.60 10.58 -12.68
C ILE A 211 -13.79 9.25 -13.44
N ASN A 212 -13.06 9.08 -14.51
CA ASN A 212 -13.07 7.84 -15.27
C ASN A 212 -12.05 6.86 -14.69
N ASP A 213 -12.51 5.91 -13.87
CA ASP A 213 -11.95 4.57 -13.94
C ASP A 213 -11.82 4.26 -15.45
N PRO A 214 -10.72 3.71 -15.95
CA PRO A 214 -10.63 3.28 -17.36
C PRO A 214 -11.89 2.53 -17.80
N TYR A 215 -12.54 1.79 -16.90
CA TYR A 215 -13.79 1.08 -17.11
C TYR A 215 -15.01 1.98 -17.38
N ASP A 216 -15.01 3.23 -16.89
CA ASP A 216 -16.12 4.19 -17.07
C ASP A 216 -15.94 5.06 -18.32
N SER A 217 -14.86 4.85 -19.11
CA SER A 217 -14.63 5.61 -20.34
C SER A 217 -15.46 5.04 -21.50
N VAL A 218 -16.00 5.92 -22.33
CA VAL A 218 -16.69 5.52 -23.58
C VAL A 218 -15.76 4.68 -24.47
N ILE A 219 -14.45 5.02 -24.48
CA ILE A 219 -13.44 4.26 -25.22
C ILE A 219 -13.34 2.82 -24.69
N TYR A 220 -13.41 2.63 -23.37
CA TYR A 220 -13.42 1.29 -22.77
C TYR A 220 -14.69 0.53 -23.19
N GLU A 221 -15.86 1.14 -23.11
CA GLU A 221 -17.12 0.50 -23.52
C GLU A 221 -17.08 0.07 -24.99
N GLU A 222 -16.68 0.98 -25.90
CA GLU A 222 -16.61 0.68 -27.33
C GLU A 222 -15.60 -0.42 -27.68
N LEU A 223 -14.40 -0.35 -27.10
CA LEU A 223 -13.33 -1.33 -27.39
C LEU A 223 -13.50 -2.63 -26.61
N SER A 224 -14.21 -2.63 -25.48
CA SER A 224 -14.41 -3.84 -24.67
C SER A 224 -15.22 -4.92 -25.39
N GLU A 225 -16.12 -4.54 -26.28
CA GLU A 225 -16.94 -5.44 -27.08
C GLU A 225 -16.17 -6.07 -28.27
N LEU A 226 -15.07 -5.43 -28.72
CA LEU A 226 -14.25 -5.92 -29.82
C LEU A 226 -13.29 -7.04 -29.36
N SER A 227 -12.93 -7.97 -30.24
CA SER A 227 -11.80 -8.87 -29.99
C SER A 227 -10.47 -8.13 -30.17
N ILE A 228 -9.35 -8.73 -29.71
CA ILE A 228 -8.00 -8.18 -29.97
C ILE A 228 -7.74 -8.12 -31.47
N ASP A 229 -8.22 -9.11 -32.24
CA ASP A 229 -8.02 -9.18 -33.70
C ASP A 229 -8.83 -8.08 -34.41
N ASP A 230 -10.08 -7.80 -33.97
CA ASP A 230 -10.86 -6.66 -34.47
C ASP A 230 -10.16 -5.33 -34.19
N ILE A 231 -9.52 -5.21 -33.02
CA ILE A 231 -8.74 -4.02 -32.67
C ILE A 231 -7.48 -3.92 -33.54
N PHE A 232 -6.82 -5.03 -33.84
CA PHE A 232 -5.69 -5.04 -34.77
C PHE A 232 -6.10 -4.60 -36.18
N GLU A 233 -7.29 -5.02 -36.66
CA GLU A 233 -7.85 -4.53 -37.93
C GLU A 233 -8.16 -3.04 -37.86
N LEU A 234 -8.76 -2.56 -36.76
CA LEU A 234 -9.07 -1.15 -36.55
C LEU A 234 -7.82 -0.25 -36.60
N PHE A 235 -6.71 -0.73 -36.06
CA PHE A 235 -5.43 -0.02 -36.06
C PHE A 235 -4.55 -0.33 -37.28
N ASP A 236 -5.03 -1.11 -38.25
CA ASP A 236 -4.29 -1.57 -39.47
C ASP A 236 -2.93 -2.22 -39.16
N ILE A 237 -2.88 -3.03 -38.09
CA ILE A 237 -1.69 -3.71 -37.60
C ILE A 237 -1.77 -5.25 -37.65
N SER A 238 -2.83 -5.80 -38.24
CA SER A 238 -3.02 -7.26 -38.33
C SER A 238 -1.83 -7.93 -39.01
N TRP A 239 -1.19 -7.27 -39.98
CA TRP A 239 0.03 -7.76 -40.66
C TRP A 239 1.24 -7.87 -39.72
N VAL A 240 1.32 -7.04 -38.66
CA VAL A 240 2.40 -7.14 -37.65
C VAL A 240 2.19 -8.41 -36.82
N ALA A 241 0.97 -8.73 -36.44
CA ALA A 241 0.64 -9.95 -35.73
C ALA A 241 0.95 -11.21 -36.54
N ASP A 242 0.77 -11.16 -37.87
CA ASP A 242 1.13 -12.24 -38.78
C ASP A 242 2.65 -12.41 -38.90
N GLU A 243 3.44 -11.32 -38.80
CA GLU A 243 4.89 -11.35 -38.95
C GLU A 243 5.64 -11.72 -37.66
N VAL A 244 5.24 -11.17 -36.51
CA VAL A 244 5.96 -11.34 -35.22
C VAL A 244 5.20 -12.21 -34.21
N GLY A 245 3.95 -12.50 -34.47
CA GLY A 245 3.05 -13.20 -33.55
C GLY A 245 2.13 -12.25 -32.79
N ARG A 246 0.92 -12.75 -32.51
CA ARG A 246 -0.18 -11.97 -31.91
C ARG A 246 0.18 -11.38 -30.53
N GLU A 247 0.85 -12.17 -29.68
CA GLU A 247 1.24 -11.76 -28.34
C GLU A 247 2.30 -10.65 -28.38
N GLU A 248 3.34 -10.81 -29.18
CA GLU A 248 4.42 -9.83 -29.32
C GLU A 248 3.91 -8.53 -29.94
N ALA A 249 3.05 -8.60 -30.96
CA ALA A 249 2.41 -7.43 -31.56
C ALA A 249 1.56 -6.66 -30.56
N LEU A 250 0.81 -7.37 -29.68
CA LEU A 250 -0.02 -6.76 -28.66
C LEU A 250 0.82 -6.05 -27.59
N GLN A 251 1.90 -6.68 -27.13
CA GLN A 251 2.83 -6.07 -26.17
C GLN A 251 3.48 -4.81 -26.74
N GLU A 252 3.94 -4.87 -28.01
CA GLU A 252 4.55 -3.73 -28.69
C GLU A 252 3.56 -2.57 -28.87
N LEU A 253 2.30 -2.87 -29.22
CA LEU A 253 1.24 -1.86 -29.35
C LEU A 253 0.97 -1.17 -27.99
N ILE A 254 0.79 -1.94 -26.94
CA ILE A 254 0.57 -1.39 -25.58
C ILE A 254 1.72 -0.48 -25.18
N ASN A 255 2.96 -0.95 -25.33
CA ASN A 255 4.14 -0.16 -24.97
C ASN A 255 4.25 1.13 -25.80
N THR A 256 3.93 1.05 -27.09
CA THR A 256 3.99 2.21 -27.99
C THR A 256 2.96 3.28 -27.58
N LEU A 257 1.73 2.86 -27.30
CA LEU A 257 0.66 3.74 -26.83
C LEU A 257 0.98 4.37 -25.46
N MET A 258 1.65 3.64 -24.58
CA MET A 258 2.07 4.15 -23.26
C MET A 258 3.23 5.16 -23.33
N LEU A 259 4.04 5.14 -24.38
CA LEU A 259 5.13 6.11 -24.57
C LEU A 259 4.65 7.50 -24.98
N ASP A 260 3.42 7.63 -25.48
CA ASP A 260 2.84 8.92 -25.84
C ASP A 260 2.19 9.58 -24.63
N ASP A 261 2.99 10.30 -23.84
CA ASP A 261 2.56 11.01 -22.64
C ASP A 261 1.57 12.17 -22.92
N LYS A 262 1.32 12.50 -24.18
CA LYS A 262 0.51 13.66 -24.56
C LYS A 262 -0.97 13.35 -24.73
N ILE A 263 -1.34 12.08 -24.89
CA ILE A 263 -2.72 11.67 -25.19
C ILE A 263 -3.17 10.66 -24.14
N PHE A 264 -4.02 11.12 -23.22
CA PHE A 264 -4.58 10.27 -22.17
C PHE A 264 -5.39 9.09 -22.74
N ASP A 265 -6.09 9.30 -23.86
CA ASP A 265 -6.89 8.27 -24.52
C ASP A 265 -6.05 7.08 -24.98
N ASN A 266 -4.78 7.26 -25.38
CA ASN A 266 -3.87 6.19 -25.71
C ASN A 266 -3.60 5.27 -24.51
N LYS A 267 -3.56 5.82 -23.28
CA LYS A 267 -3.42 5.05 -22.05
C LYS A 267 -4.66 4.24 -21.74
N ILE A 268 -5.86 4.76 -22.06
CA ILE A 268 -7.12 4.00 -21.93
C ILE A 268 -7.14 2.84 -22.92
N VAL A 269 -6.77 3.09 -24.18
CA VAL A 269 -6.66 2.02 -25.20
C VAL A 269 -5.68 0.94 -24.75
N SER A 270 -4.50 1.34 -24.27
CA SER A 270 -3.50 0.41 -23.73
C SER A 270 -4.07 -0.43 -22.58
N PHE A 271 -4.85 0.21 -21.70
CA PHE A 271 -5.50 -0.48 -20.59
C PHE A 271 -6.53 -1.50 -21.07
N VAL A 272 -7.37 -1.14 -22.05
CA VAL A 272 -8.35 -2.06 -22.64
C VAL A 272 -7.66 -3.28 -23.25
N LEU A 273 -6.60 -3.07 -24.00
CA LEU A 273 -5.81 -4.16 -24.61
C LEU A 273 -5.20 -5.08 -23.55
N LEU A 274 -4.64 -4.49 -22.51
CA LEU A 274 -4.03 -5.25 -21.41
C LEU A 274 -5.11 -6.02 -20.61
N ASP A 275 -6.26 -5.40 -20.36
CA ASP A 275 -7.41 -6.04 -19.69
C ASP A 275 -7.94 -7.25 -20.49
N LYS A 276 -7.99 -7.13 -21.82
CA LYS A 276 -8.35 -8.24 -22.71
C LYS A 276 -7.33 -9.38 -22.64
N ALA A 277 -6.03 -9.08 -22.66
CA ALA A 277 -4.99 -10.08 -22.51
C ALA A 277 -5.08 -10.81 -21.14
N VAL A 278 -5.43 -10.08 -20.09
CA VAL A 278 -5.71 -10.67 -18.75
C VAL A 278 -6.92 -11.59 -18.80
N LYS A 279 -8.01 -11.19 -19.46
CA LYS A 279 -9.22 -12.02 -19.63
C LYS A 279 -8.96 -13.27 -20.48
N GLU A 280 -8.02 -13.19 -21.42
CA GLU A 280 -7.55 -14.33 -22.20
C GLU A 280 -6.52 -15.21 -21.45
N ASN A 281 -6.23 -14.93 -20.18
CA ASN A 281 -5.30 -15.65 -19.32
C ASN A 281 -3.84 -15.64 -19.83
N GLN A 282 -3.42 -14.58 -20.52
CA GLN A 282 -2.03 -14.43 -20.97
C GLN A 282 -1.12 -14.14 -19.76
N GLN A 283 -0.13 -14.98 -19.49
CA GLN A 283 0.70 -14.91 -18.28
C GLN A 283 1.49 -13.60 -18.15
N TRP A 284 1.99 -13.07 -19.27
CA TRP A 284 2.71 -11.79 -19.27
C TRP A 284 1.80 -10.62 -18.85
N ALA A 285 0.52 -10.67 -19.24
CA ALA A 285 -0.45 -9.61 -18.96
C ALA A 285 -0.73 -9.47 -17.46
N TYR A 286 -0.71 -10.55 -16.70
CA TYR A 286 -0.87 -10.48 -15.23
C TYR A 286 0.26 -9.67 -14.58
N SER A 287 1.51 -9.86 -15.04
CA SER A 287 2.66 -9.10 -14.53
C SER A 287 2.49 -7.60 -14.80
N GLU A 288 2.19 -7.23 -16.04
CA GLU A 288 2.02 -5.82 -16.42
C GLU A 288 0.79 -5.19 -15.75
N TYR A 289 -0.33 -5.88 -15.72
CA TYR A 289 -1.55 -5.41 -15.06
C TYR A 289 -1.34 -5.17 -13.56
N GLY A 290 -0.63 -6.09 -12.89
CA GLY A 290 -0.21 -5.93 -11.52
C GLY A 290 0.70 -4.72 -11.31
N LYS A 291 1.70 -4.50 -12.19
CA LYS A 291 2.57 -3.31 -12.15
C LYS A 291 1.78 -2.01 -12.31
N TRP A 292 0.79 -1.98 -13.20
CA TRP A 292 -0.04 -0.80 -13.41
C TRP A 292 -0.81 -0.41 -12.16
N TYR A 293 -1.43 -1.38 -11.47
CA TYR A 293 -2.09 -1.13 -10.18
C TYR A 293 -1.11 -0.82 -9.04
N PHE A 294 0.07 -1.42 -9.06
CA PHE A 294 1.08 -1.16 -8.02
C PHE A 294 1.63 0.26 -8.10
N PHE A 295 1.97 0.72 -9.29
CA PHE A 295 2.56 2.04 -9.50
C PHE A 295 1.52 3.15 -9.68
N GLY A 296 0.36 2.82 -10.25
CA GLY A 296 -0.73 3.75 -10.44
C GLY A 296 -0.40 4.99 -11.27
N ARG A 297 -1.26 5.98 -11.17
CA ARG A 297 -1.14 7.25 -11.94
C ARG A 297 0.10 8.06 -11.65
N GLU A 298 0.66 7.93 -10.45
CA GLU A 298 1.92 8.60 -10.09
C GLU A 298 3.09 8.25 -11.01
N LYS A 299 3.04 7.07 -11.62
CA LYS A 299 4.00 6.58 -12.61
C LYS A 299 3.48 6.64 -14.05
N GLY A 300 2.35 7.32 -14.28
CA GLY A 300 1.79 7.55 -15.61
C GLY A 300 0.84 6.47 -16.11
N TYR A 301 0.47 5.49 -15.29
CA TYR A 301 -0.52 4.48 -15.66
C TYR A 301 -1.95 5.02 -15.56
N PRO A 302 -2.94 4.50 -16.34
CA PRO A 302 -4.28 5.05 -16.35
C PRO A 302 -5.17 4.63 -15.15
N VAL A 303 -4.64 3.81 -14.27
CA VAL A 303 -5.37 3.26 -13.10
C VAL A 303 -4.89 3.90 -11.80
N ASN A 304 -5.77 3.94 -10.80
CA ASN A 304 -5.39 4.30 -9.45
C ASN A 304 -4.50 3.23 -8.83
N ARG A 305 -3.58 3.66 -7.96
CA ARG A 305 -2.73 2.76 -7.22
C ARG A 305 -3.56 1.88 -6.28
N ASP A 306 -3.36 0.58 -6.36
CA ASP A 306 -3.99 -0.43 -5.52
C ASP A 306 -3.03 -1.62 -5.33
N ALA A 307 -2.25 -1.58 -4.25
CA ALA A 307 -1.25 -2.60 -3.97
C ALA A 307 -1.88 -3.99 -3.73
N LYS A 308 -3.08 -4.04 -3.14
CA LYS A 308 -3.82 -5.29 -2.91
C LYS A 308 -4.28 -5.93 -4.21
N LYS A 309 -4.83 -5.12 -5.12
CA LYS A 309 -5.22 -5.58 -6.45
C LYS A 309 -3.99 -5.98 -7.26
N ALA A 310 -2.91 -5.21 -7.19
CA ALA A 310 -1.64 -5.53 -7.83
C ALA A 310 -1.12 -6.92 -7.38
N ARG A 311 -1.07 -7.16 -6.07
CA ARG A 311 -0.64 -8.44 -5.49
C ARG A 311 -1.45 -9.61 -6.01
N LYS A 312 -2.79 -9.48 -6.09
CA LYS A 312 -3.65 -10.52 -6.63
C LYS A 312 -3.22 -10.97 -8.03
N TYR A 313 -2.79 -10.04 -8.89
CA TYR A 313 -2.29 -10.37 -10.23
C TYR A 313 -0.85 -10.89 -10.19
N PHE A 314 0.02 -10.34 -9.35
CA PHE A 314 1.38 -10.88 -9.17
C PHE A 314 1.36 -12.35 -8.73
N GLU A 315 0.41 -12.74 -7.90
CA GLU A 315 0.28 -14.14 -7.45
C GLU A 315 -0.12 -15.11 -8.56
N LEU A 316 -0.77 -14.64 -9.61
CA LEU A 316 -1.12 -15.46 -10.79
C LEU A 316 0.06 -15.72 -11.73
N VAL A 317 1.17 -14.99 -11.59
CA VAL A 317 2.35 -15.14 -12.47
C VAL A 317 3.24 -16.28 -11.97
N TYR A 318 3.57 -17.22 -12.87
CA TYR A 318 4.51 -18.31 -12.57
C TYR A 318 5.32 -18.72 -13.81
N PRO A 319 6.67 -18.82 -13.72
CA PRO A 319 7.49 -18.41 -12.57
C PRO A 319 7.59 -16.89 -12.45
N LYS A 320 7.71 -16.39 -11.20
CA LYS A 320 7.96 -14.97 -10.96
C LYS A 320 9.39 -14.58 -11.28
N THR A 321 9.56 -13.42 -11.92
CA THR A 321 10.87 -12.78 -12.05
C THR A 321 11.34 -12.22 -10.69
N PRO A 322 12.65 -12.00 -10.48
CA PRO A 322 13.13 -11.38 -9.24
C PRO A 322 12.50 -10.02 -8.95
N GLU A 323 12.32 -9.18 -9.98
CA GLU A 323 11.61 -7.91 -9.87
C GLU A 323 10.17 -8.10 -9.36
N LEU A 324 9.45 -9.08 -9.92
CA LEU A 324 8.05 -9.33 -9.57
C LEU A 324 7.92 -9.87 -8.14
N GLU A 325 8.86 -10.69 -7.69
CA GLU A 325 8.94 -11.11 -6.28
C GLU A 325 9.17 -9.91 -5.36
N TYR A 326 10.07 -8.99 -5.73
CA TYR A 326 10.31 -7.76 -4.98
C TYR A 326 9.06 -6.87 -4.90
N LEU A 327 8.37 -6.64 -6.01
CA LEU A 327 7.11 -5.87 -6.03
C LEU A 327 6.00 -6.55 -5.22
N THR A 328 5.95 -7.89 -5.24
CA THR A 328 5.05 -8.66 -4.38
C THR A 328 5.36 -8.40 -2.91
N GLY A 329 6.64 -8.44 -2.53
CA GLY A 329 7.08 -8.11 -1.17
C GLY A 329 6.69 -6.70 -0.74
N LEU A 330 6.91 -5.70 -1.61
CA LEU A 330 6.48 -4.32 -1.34
C LEU A 330 4.96 -4.20 -1.14
N SER A 331 4.16 -4.96 -1.89
CA SER A 331 2.70 -4.94 -1.75
C SER A 331 2.22 -5.54 -0.42
N TYR A 332 2.93 -6.51 0.12
CA TYR A 332 2.68 -7.05 1.46
C TYR A 332 3.11 -6.07 2.55
N GLU A 333 4.25 -5.42 2.38
CA GLU A 333 4.76 -4.41 3.31
C GLU A 333 3.78 -3.24 3.48
N GLU A 334 3.13 -2.79 2.42
CA GLU A 334 2.11 -1.73 2.47
C GLU A 334 0.86 -2.12 3.28
N GLU A 335 0.53 -3.41 3.32
CA GLU A 335 -0.55 -3.93 4.17
C GLU A 335 -0.06 -4.31 5.57
N SER A 336 1.20 -3.98 5.92
CA SER A 336 1.83 -4.33 7.19
C SER A 336 1.98 -5.84 7.44
N ASP A 337 1.94 -6.65 6.37
CA ASP A 337 2.28 -8.07 6.40
C ASP A 337 3.79 -8.25 6.20
N PHE A 338 4.53 -7.96 7.26
CA PHE A 338 5.99 -7.94 7.20
C PHE A 338 6.61 -9.33 7.06
N GLU A 339 5.92 -10.38 7.49
CA GLU A 339 6.36 -11.76 7.32
C GLU A 339 6.45 -12.12 5.84
N MET A 340 5.35 -11.94 5.12
CA MET A 340 5.31 -12.20 3.68
C MET A 340 6.21 -11.25 2.89
N ALA A 341 6.32 -9.98 3.32
CA ALA A 341 7.23 -9.03 2.72
C ALA A 341 8.70 -9.52 2.78
N ILE A 342 9.19 -9.90 3.96
CA ILE A 342 10.53 -10.44 4.18
C ILE A 342 10.75 -11.72 3.35
N TYR A 343 9.77 -12.62 3.32
CA TYR A 343 9.82 -13.85 2.52
C TYR A 343 10.06 -13.55 1.02
N TYR A 344 9.28 -12.64 0.44
CA TYR A 344 9.41 -12.28 -0.96
C TYR A 344 10.68 -11.46 -1.26
N PHE A 345 11.10 -10.57 -0.36
CA PHE A 345 12.39 -9.88 -0.49
C PHE A 345 13.55 -10.86 -0.48
N ASN A 346 13.51 -11.87 0.40
CA ASN A 346 14.53 -12.91 0.42
C ASN A 346 14.57 -13.71 -0.89
N LYS A 347 13.41 -14.13 -1.41
CA LYS A 347 13.34 -14.83 -2.71
C LYS A 347 13.93 -14.02 -3.86
N ALA A 348 13.61 -12.74 -3.94
CA ALA A 348 14.15 -11.85 -4.96
C ALA A 348 15.67 -11.66 -4.79
N SER A 349 16.15 -11.52 -3.54
CA SER A 349 17.57 -11.40 -3.19
C SER A 349 18.36 -12.65 -3.56
N GLU A 350 17.84 -13.85 -3.27
CA GLU A 350 18.46 -15.13 -3.66
C GLU A 350 18.63 -15.28 -5.17
N LYS A 351 17.78 -14.62 -5.95
CA LYS A 351 17.87 -14.55 -7.42
C LYS A 351 18.75 -13.39 -7.93
N GLY A 352 19.41 -12.66 -7.02
CA GLY A 352 20.36 -11.60 -7.33
C GLY A 352 19.75 -10.21 -7.58
N TYR A 353 18.52 -9.95 -7.13
CA TYR A 353 17.91 -8.63 -7.25
C TYR A 353 18.42 -7.70 -6.15
N SER A 354 19.24 -6.72 -6.52
CA SER A 354 19.99 -5.86 -5.59
C SER A 354 19.10 -5.04 -4.67
N GLU A 355 18.01 -4.47 -5.21
CA GLU A 355 17.07 -3.64 -4.46
C GLU A 355 16.35 -4.44 -3.35
N ALA A 356 16.08 -5.73 -3.60
CA ALA A 356 15.53 -6.62 -2.59
C ALA A 356 16.55 -6.94 -1.49
N THR A 357 17.82 -7.13 -1.86
CA THR A 357 18.91 -7.35 -0.89
C THR A 357 19.08 -6.14 0.02
N ASP A 358 19.10 -4.93 -0.55
CA ASP A 358 19.21 -3.69 0.21
C ASP A 358 17.99 -3.46 1.11
N ARG A 359 16.78 -3.76 0.61
CA ARG A 359 15.55 -3.63 1.40
C ARG A 359 15.54 -4.59 2.58
N LEU A 360 15.86 -5.86 2.33
CA LEU A 360 15.92 -6.91 3.34
C LEU A 360 16.96 -6.57 4.43
N SER A 361 18.16 -6.11 4.06
CA SER A 361 19.18 -5.68 5.00
C SER A 361 18.68 -4.54 5.90
N LYS A 362 18.09 -3.50 5.33
CA LYS A 362 17.53 -2.37 6.09
C LYS A 362 16.40 -2.80 7.03
N THR A 363 15.56 -3.72 6.59
CA THR A 363 14.48 -4.27 7.43
C THR A 363 15.07 -5.02 8.63
N ILE A 364 16.07 -5.88 8.41
CA ILE A 364 16.73 -6.62 9.48
C ILE A 364 17.44 -5.68 10.45
N ASP A 365 18.17 -4.67 9.97
CA ASP A 365 18.84 -3.68 10.81
C ASP A 365 17.83 -2.91 11.67
N SER A 366 16.68 -2.58 11.11
CA SER A 366 15.57 -1.96 11.85
C SER A 366 15.05 -2.90 12.95
N LEU A 367 14.79 -4.18 12.64
CA LEU A 367 14.33 -5.16 13.62
C LEU A 367 15.34 -5.37 14.75
N LEU A 368 16.64 -5.44 14.44
CA LEU A 368 17.70 -5.55 15.43
C LEU A 368 17.78 -4.31 16.33
N SER A 369 17.40 -3.14 15.84
CA SER A 369 17.34 -1.94 16.66
C SER A 369 16.26 -2.02 17.74
N PHE A 370 15.13 -2.68 17.50
CA PHE A 370 14.11 -2.93 18.53
C PHE A 370 14.59 -3.88 19.63
N ASP A 371 15.42 -4.89 19.31
CA ASP A 371 16.00 -5.79 20.33
C ASP A 371 17.00 -5.05 21.25
N ILE A 372 17.70 -4.02 20.73
CA ILE A 372 18.66 -3.23 21.50
C ILE A 372 17.99 -2.06 22.25
N TYR A 373 17.02 -1.41 21.61
CA TYR A 373 16.29 -0.25 22.12
C TYR A 373 14.78 -0.48 22.00
N PRO A 374 14.19 -1.31 22.88
CA PRO A 374 12.78 -1.60 22.83
C PRO A 374 11.95 -0.31 23.03
N VAL A 375 10.87 -0.19 22.29
CA VAL A 375 9.92 0.91 22.42
C VAL A 375 8.89 0.62 23.53
N ASP A 376 8.17 1.64 23.97
CA ASP A 376 7.11 1.48 24.99
C ASP A 376 5.88 0.68 24.47
N ASP A 377 5.84 0.36 23.18
CA ASP A 377 4.80 -0.46 22.57
C ASP A 377 5.21 -1.95 22.56
N GLN A 378 4.66 -2.70 23.51
CA GLN A 378 4.94 -4.13 23.65
C GLN A 378 4.55 -4.94 22.41
N THR A 379 3.51 -4.54 21.69
CA THR A 379 3.03 -5.24 20.47
C THR A 379 4.05 -5.12 19.34
N LEU A 380 4.67 -3.95 19.18
CA LEU A 380 5.72 -3.73 18.17
C LEU A 380 6.99 -4.50 18.52
N ASN A 381 7.36 -4.55 19.80
CA ASN A 381 8.52 -5.33 20.24
C ASN A 381 8.29 -6.83 20.00
N ALA A 382 7.11 -7.35 20.36
CA ALA A 382 6.73 -8.73 20.13
C ALA A 382 6.74 -9.12 18.64
N LEU A 383 6.25 -8.23 17.77
CA LEU A 383 6.31 -8.43 16.32
C LEU A 383 7.75 -8.43 15.81
N ALA A 384 8.59 -7.49 16.26
CA ALA A 384 10.00 -7.42 15.85
C ALA A 384 10.77 -8.69 16.25
N HIS A 385 10.57 -9.20 17.47
CA HIS A 385 11.18 -10.46 17.92
C HIS A 385 10.67 -11.65 17.12
N TYR A 386 9.39 -11.71 16.78
CA TYR A 386 8.85 -12.78 15.93
C TYR A 386 9.48 -12.78 14.53
N LEU A 387 9.57 -11.62 13.88
CA LEU A 387 10.22 -11.49 12.56
C LEU A 387 11.72 -11.83 12.62
N LEU A 388 12.43 -11.46 13.70
CA LEU A 388 13.83 -11.88 13.93
C LEU A 388 13.94 -13.40 14.14
N ALA A 389 12.96 -14.02 14.79
CA ALA A 389 12.90 -15.47 14.92
C ALA A 389 12.82 -16.15 13.54
N LEU A 390 11.91 -15.70 12.69
CA LEU A 390 11.77 -16.19 11.31
C LEU A 390 13.04 -16.00 10.48
N CYS A 391 13.65 -14.80 10.53
CA CYS A 391 14.90 -14.52 9.83
C CYS A 391 16.02 -15.49 10.25
N ASN A 392 16.12 -15.84 11.55
CA ASN A 392 17.13 -16.78 12.04
C ASN A 392 16.77 -18.25 11.73
N ILE A 393 15.50 -18.65 11.82
CA ILE A 393 15.05 -20.04 11.55
C ILE A 393 15.17 -20.37 10.07
N GLU A 394 14.65 -19.50 9.21
CA GLU A 394 14.58 -19.71 7.77
C GLU A 394 15.80 -19.18 7.00
N GLY A 395 16.58 -18.30 7.61
CA GLY A 395 17.79 -17.72 7.01
C GLY A 395 17.47 -16.55 6.07
N TYR A 396 16.42 -15.80 6.37
CA TYR A 396 16.06 -14.65 5.53
C TYR A 396 17.05 -13.50 5.77
N GLY A 397 17.83 -13.17 4.74
CA GLY A 397 18.84 -12.11 4.74
C GLY A 397 20.01 -12.33 5.72
N MET A 398 20.08 -13.47 6.40
CA MET A 398 21.14 -13.83 7.32
C MET A 398 21.39 -15.34 7.33
N ALA A 399 22.52 -15.76 7.92
CA ALA A 399 22.79 -17.19 8.09
C ALA A 399 21.78 -17.83 9.05
N LYS A 400 21.26 -19.01 8.69
CA LYS A 400 20.36 -19.78 9.56
C LYS A 400 21.00 -20.05 10.92
N ASN A 401 20.28 -19.71 11.97
CA ASN A 401 20.64 -20.02 13.34
C ASN A 401 19.39 -20.40 14.12
N PHE A 402 19.03 -21.67 14.05
CA PHE A 402 17.82 -22.18 14.65
C PHE A 402 17.73 -21.92 16.16
N THR A 403 18.84 -22.07 16.89
CA THR A 403 18.89 -21.82 18.34
C THR A 403 18.54 -20.39 18.67
N ARG A 404 19.19 -19.43 17.99
CA ARG A 404 18.90 -18.00 18.18
C ARG A 404 17.48 -17.64 17.73
N GLY A 405 16.98 -18.30 16.69
CA GLY A 405 15.59 -18.13 16.25
C GLY A 405 14.59 -18.55 17.32
N VAL A 406 14.84 -19.67 18.00
CA VAL A 406 13.99 -20.12 19.12
C VAL A 406 14.07 -19.16 20.32
N GLU A 407 15.23 -18.59 20.62
CA GLU A 407 15.39 -17.58 21.67
C GLU A 407 14.53 -16.34 21.38
N TYR A 408 14.53 -15.85 20.15
CA TYR A 408 13.66 -14.75 19.73
C TYR A 408 12.17 -15.15 19.72
N LEU A 409 11.85 -16.39 19.35
CA LEU A 409 10.49 -16.89 19.38
C LEU A 409 9.92 -16.91 20.80
N ILE A 410 10.75 -17.31 21.79
CA ILE A 410 10.38 -17.29 23.22
C ILE A 410 10.10 -15.85 23.66
N LYS A 411 10.98 -14.90 23.35
CA LYS A 411 10.77 -13.48 23.67
C LYS A 411 9.44 -12.97 23.09
N ALA A 412 9.20 -13.21 21.80
CA ALA A 412 7.96 -12.79 21.13
C ALA A 412 6.71 -13.39 21.77
N ALA A 413 6.76 -14.70 22.11
CA ALA A 413 5.66 -15.40 22.75
C ALA A 413 5.36 -14.89 24.16
N GLU A 414 6.40 -14.58 24.96
CA GLU A 414 6.30 -13.98 26.29
C GLU A 414 5.72 -12.56 26.24
N GLU A 415 6.05 -11.80 25.19
CA GLU A 415 5.54 -10.46 24.93
C GLU A 415 4.11 -10.47 24.34
N GLY A 416 3.55 -11.65 24.03
CA GLY A 416 2.16 -11.82 23.64
C GLY A 416 1.92 -12.00 22.14
N ASN A 417 2.96 -12.18 21.32
CA ASN A 417 2.76 -12.50 19.91
C ASN A 417 2.08 -13.86 19.74
N MET A 418 0.90 -13.85 19.12
CA MET A 418 0.04 -15.03 19.01
C MET A 418 0.66 -16.13 18.12
N ASP A 419 1.28 -15.74 17.01
CA ASP A 419 1.88 -16.67 16.07
C ASP A 419 3.10 -17.35 16.71
N ALA A 420 3.93 -16.58 17.42
CA ALA A 420 5.05 -17.10 18.19
C ALA A 420 4.59 -18.08 19.28
N GLN A 421 3.47 -17.81 19.96
CA GLN A 421 2.91 -18.73 20.97
C GLN A 421 2.49 -20.06 20.33
N GLY A 422 1.83 -20.02 19.16
CA GLY A 422 1.42 -21.22 18.42
C GLY A 422 2.61 -22.06 17.98
N GLU A 423 3.60 -21.43 17.33
CA GLU A 423 4.81 -22.10 16.87
C GLU A 423 5.64 -22.68 18.01
N LEU A 424 5.79 -21.93 19.11
CA LEU A 424 6.54 -22.40 20.27
C LEU A 424 5.86 -23.63 20.91
N GLY A 425 4.53 -23.66 20.95
CA GLY A 425 3.77 -24.85 21.37
C GLY A 425 4.12 -26.07 20.52
N ASP A 426 4.15 -25.92 19.20
CA ASP A 426 4.54 -26.97 18.26
C ASP A 426 5.97 -27.45 18.45
N LEU A 427 6.91 -26.52 18.70
CA LEU A 427 8.31 -26.85 18.94
C LEU A 427 8.48 -27.69 20.20
N TYR A 428 7.76 -27.36 21.29
CA TYR A 428 7.77 -28.18 22.52
C TYR A 428 7.17 -29.56 22.33
N PHE A 429 6.07 -29.70 21.59
CA PHE A 429 5.50 -31.03 21.29
C PHE A 429 6.46 -31.90 20.48
N ARG A 430 7.23 -31.32 19.58
CA ARG A 430 8.18 -32.04 18.70
C ARG A 430 9.56 -32.21 19.31
N GLY A 431 9.94 -31.41 20.32
CA GLY A 431 11.30 -31.34 20.85
C GLY A 431 12.29 -30.79 19.84
N LYS A 432 11.88 -29.79 19.04
CA LYS A 432 12.74 -29.21 18.00
C LYS A 432 13.30 -27.88 18.49
N GLY A 433 14.59 -27.84 18.82
CA GLY A 433 15.28 -26.66 19.34
C GLY A 433 14.99 -26.32 20.80
N VAL A 434 14.05 -27.00 21.40
CA VAL A 434 13.71 -27.01 22.83
C VAL A 434 13.63 -28.43 23.33
N GLU A 435 13.77 -28.65 24.63
CA GLU A 435 13.49 -29.96 25.22
C GLU A 435 12.01 -30.29 25.05
N LYS A 436 11.72 -31.52 24.61
CA LYS A 436 10.35 -31.97 24.39
C LYS A 436 9.56 -31.95 25.69
N SER A 437 8.47 -31.19 25.72
CA SER A 437 7.56 -31.12 26.86
C SER A 437 6.12 -31.01 26.39
N PHE A 438 5.30 -31.94 26.84
CA PHE A 438 3.87 -31.94 26.59
C PHE A 438 3.20 -30.75 27.33
N GLU A 439 3.62 -30.48 28.55
CA GLU A 439 3.10 -29.44 29.42
C GLU A 439 3.36 -28.05 28.84
N MET A 440 4.60 -27.81 28.42
CA MET A 440 4.97 -26.54 27.78
C MET A 440 4.28 -26.36 26.44
N GLY A 441 4.10 -27.44 25.67
CA GLY A 441 3.33 -27.40 24.42
C GLY A 441 1.89 -26.98 24.64
N LEU A 442 1.20 -27.59 25.64
CA LEU A 442 -0.16 -27.21 26.03
C LEU A 442 -0.24 -25.79 26.56
N TYR A 443 0.72 -25.38 27.40
CA TYR A 443 0.78 -24.04 27.96
C TYR A 443 0.80 -22.97 26.88
N TRP A 444 1.70 -23.14 25.89
CA TRP A 444 1.82 -22.17 24.81
C TRP A 444 0.62 -22.19 23.84
N TRP A 445 0.08 -23.37 23.52
CA TRP A 445 -1.15 -23.45 22.73
C TRP A 445 -2.35 -22.82 23.45
N GLN A 446 -2.44 -22.96 24.77
CA GLN A 446 -3.48 -22.29 25.55
C GLN A 446 -3.30 -20.78 25.55
N LYS A 447 -2.08 -20.29 25.70
CA LYS A 447 -1.76 -18.86 25.56
C LYS A 447 -2.19 -18.32 24.20
N CYS A 448 -1.85 -19.02 23.13
CA CYS A 448 -2.28 -18.71 21.77
C CYS A 448 -3.82 -18.68 21.63
N ALA A 449 -4.49 -19.66 22.22
CA ALA A 449 -5.97 -19.72 22.26
C ALA A 449 -6.59 -18.56 23.04
N ASP A 450 -6.00 -18.19 24.17
CA ASP A 450 -6.43 -17.06 25.02
C ASP A 450 -6.20 -15.72 24.30
N SER A 451 -5.15 -15.62 23.50
CA SER A 451 -4.85 -14.48 22.61
C SER A 451 -5.83 -14.38 21.42
N GLY A 452 -6.71 -15.37 21.23
CA GLY A 452 -7.79 -15.32 20.23
C GLY A 452 -7.71 -16.36 19.11
N SER A 453 -6.66 -17.17 19.03
CA SER A 453 -6.51 -18.19 17.99
C SER A 453 -7.61 -19.25 18.05
N GLY A 454 -8.46 -19.28 17.02
CA GLY A 454 -9.45 -20.34 16.83
C GLY A 454 -8.83 -21.67 16.47
N GLU A 455 -7.68 -21.65 15.80
CA GLU A 455 -6.93 -22.84 15.42
C GLU A 455 -6.34 -23.53 16.66
N ALA A 456 -5.65 -22.78 17.52
CA ALA A 456 -5.11 -23.33 18.78
C ALA A 456 -6.22 -23.94 19.66
N LYS A 457 -7.39 -23.27 19.78
CA LYS A 457 -8.56 -23.84 20.47
C LYS A 457 -9.02 -25.16 19.86
N SER A 458 -9.02 -25.24 18.53
CA SER A 458 -9.40 -26.45 17.81
C SER A 458 -8.40 -27.58 18.02
N GLU A 459 -7.10 -27.29 17.98
CA GLU A 459 -6.04 -28.28 18.19
C GLU A 459 -6.02 -28.81 19.62
N LEU A 460 -6.15 -27.95 20.63
CA LEU A 460 -6.31 -28.38 22.02
C LEU A 460 -7.51 -29.34 22.18
N LYS A 461 -8.66 -29.03 21.59
CA LYS A 461 -9.84 -29.88 21.63
C LYS A 461 -9.65 -31.17 20.88
N LYS A 462 -8.97 -31.18 19.75
CA LYS A 462 -8.63 -32.40 18.99
C LYS A 462 -7.70 -33.31 19.80
N LEU A 463 -6.66 -32.71 20.40
CA LEU A 463 -5.71 -33.45 21.25
C LEU A 463 -6.42 -34.09 22.43
N PHE A 464 -7.21 -33.33 23.19
CA PHE A 464 -8.01 -33.84 24.30
C PHE A 464 -8.92 -34.98 23.87
N ASN A 465 -9.70 -34.83 22.79
CA ASN A 465 -10.60 -35.86 22.28
C ASN A 465 -9.87 -37.13 21.83
N ARG A 466 -8.67 -36.97 21.27
CA ARG A 466 -7.80 -38.11 20.89
C ARG A 466 -7.39 -38.92 22.13
N LEU A 467 -6.90 -38.25 23.18
CA LEU A 467 -6.52 -38.88 24.44
C LEU A 467 -7.74 -39.55 25.11
N LEU A 468 -8.90 -38.89 25.10
CA LEU A 468 -10.11 -39.39 25.69
C LEU A 468 -10.62 -40.68 25.00
N LYS A 469 -10.58 -40.73 23.68
CA LYS A 469 -11.09 -41.87 22.87
C LYS A 469 -10.19 -43.10 22.85
N ASN A 470 -8.92 -42.98 23.22
CA ASN A 470 -8.04 -44.13 23.30
C ASN A 470 -8.51 -45.05 24.46
N ASN A 471 -8.93 -46.28 24.16
CA ASN A 471 -9.40 -47.22 25.19
C ASN A 471 -8.24 -47.91 25.94
N ASP A 472 -7.09 -48.08 25.27
CA ASP A 472 -5.89 -48.72 25.81
C ASP A 472 -4.83 -47.64 26.11
N LYS A 473 -5.16 -46.71 27.02
CA LYS A 473 -4.28 -45.60 27.39
C LYS A 473 -3.01 -46.10 28.09
N THR A 474 -1.87 -45.65 27.60
CA THR A 474 -0.60 -45.83 28.31
C THR A 474 -0.59 -44.96 29.59
N PRO A 475 0.28 -45.29 30.60
CA PRO A 475 0.39 -44.47 31.80
C PRO A 475 0.64 -43.00 31.51
N ILE A 476 1.47 -42.67 30.52
CA ILE A 476 1.74 -41.30 30.11
C ILE A 476 0.52 -40.60 29.46
N GLU A 477 -0.32 -41.35 28.71
CA GLU A 477 -1.54 -40.78 28.13
C GLU A 477 -2.61 -40.54 29.21
N LYS A 478 -2.66 -41.34 30.27
CA LYS A 478 -3.51 -41.10 31.44
C LYS A 478 -3.05 -39.83 32.17
N TYR A 479 -1.75 -39.68 32.41
CA TYR A 479 -1.16 -38.45 32.93
C TYR A 479 -1.55 -37.23 32.07
N GLN A 480 -1.34 -37.31 30.77
CA GLN A 480 -1.66 -36.23 29.83
C GLN A 480 -3.16 -35.85 29.86
N LEU A 481 -4.04 -36.83 29.94
CA LEU A 481 -5.47 -36.60 30.05
C LEU A 481 -5.84 -35.97 31.40
N GLY A 482 -5.25 -36.45 32.50
CA GLY A 482 -5.38 -35.84 33.83
C GLY A 482 -4.92 -34.39 33.86
N TYR A 483 -3.79 -34.10 33.20
CA TYR A 483 -3.26 -32.73 33.06
C TYR A 483 -4.22 -31.82 32.29
N CYS A 484 -4.83 -32.32 31.19
CA CYS A 484 -5.82 -31.55 30.46
C CYS A 484 -7.06 -31.25 31.31
N TYR A 485 -7.55 -32.17 32.12
CA TYR A 485 -8.67 -31.94 33.02
C TYR A 485 -8.35 -30.97 34.17
N TYR A 486 -7.11 -30.98 34.67
CA TYR A 486 -6.67 -30.09 35.76
C TYR A 486 -6.64 -28.63 35.34
N PHE A 487 -6.05 -28.35 34.19
CA PHE A 487 -5.87 -27.00 33.68
C PHE A 487 -6.97 -26.54 32.70
N GLY A 488 -7.88 -27.45 32.28
CA GLY A 488 -8.95 -27.12 31.35
C GLY A 488 -8.50 -27.06 29.89
N TYR A 489 -7.42 -27.74 29.53
CA TYR A 489 -6.88 -27.70 28.15
C TYR A 489 -7.73 -28.53 27.19
N GLY A 490 -8.46 -27.87 26.30
CA GLY A 490 -9.37 -28.48 25.34
C GLY A 490 -10.66 -29.06 25.97
N THR A 491 -10.88 -28.85 27.27
CA THR A 491 -12.05 -29.32 28.05
C THR A 491 -12.35 -28.31 29.17
N GLU A 492 -13.43 -28.52 29.90
CA GLU A 492 -13.67 -27.83 31.17
C GLU A 492 -12.81 -28.45 32.28
N ILE A 493 -12.45 -27.60 33.27
CA ILE A 493 -11.70 -28.07 34.45
C ILE A 493 -12.53 -29.08 35.22
N ASP A 494 -11.94 -30.24 35.48
CA ASP A 494 -12.54 -31.29 36.31
C ASP A 494 -11.45 -31.92 37.20
N ILE A 495 -11.29 -31.35 38.37
CA ILE A 495 -10.25 -31.73 39.34
C ILE A 495 -10.40 -33.19 39.78
N THR A 496 -11.65 -33.69 39.88
CA THR A 496 -11.92 -35.08 40.29
C THR A 496 -11.41 -36.04 39.25
N LYS A 497 -11.72 -35.84 37.97
CA LYS A 497 -11.20 -36.66 36.89
C LYS A 497 -9.69 -36.49 36.72
N ALA A 498 -9.16 -35.28 36.91
CA ALA A 498 -7.74 -35.04 36.85
C ALA A 498 -6.98 -35.98 37.80
N PHE A 499 -7.32 -35.95 39.10
CA PHE A 499 -6.65 -36.78 40.09
C PHE A 499 -6.98 -38.28 39.95
N LEU A 500 -8.13 -38.66 39.40
CA LEU A 500 -8.42 -40.04 39.05
C LEU A 500 -7.41 -40.59 38.04
N TYR A 501 -7.26 -39.88 36.91
CA TYR A 501 -6.31 -40.28 35.86
C TYR A 501 -4.86 -40.18 36.31
N MET A 502 -4.50 -39.16 37.15
CA MET A 502 -3.15 -39.01 37.72
C MET A 502 -2.79 -40.20 38.62
N ARG A 503 -3.71 -40.65 39.49
CA ARG A 503 -3.49 -41.83 40.36
C ARG A 503 -3.36 -43.12 39.56
N GLU A 504 -4.26 -43.34 38.59
CA GLU A 504 -4.13 -44.50 37.70
C GLU A 504 -2.78 -44.52 36.96
N ALA A 505 -2.30 -43.35 36.48
CA ALA A 505 -1.01 -43.24 35.81
C ALA A 505 0.17 -43.54 36.79
N ALA A 506 0.12 -42.97 38.00
CA ALA A 506 1.13 -43.18 39.03
C ALA A 506 1.21 -44.63 39.49
N ASP A 507 0.04 -45.27 39.70
CA ASP A 507 -0.04 -46.69 40.08
C ASP A 507 0.55 -47.63 39.02
N GLU A 508 0.58 -47.18 37.75
CA GLU A 508 1.20 -47.87 36.62
C GLU A 508 2.65 -47.44 36.35
N GLY A 509 3.24 -46.58 37.24
CA GLY A 509 4.66 -46.20 37.25
C GLY A 509 4.98 -44.99 36.41
N CYS A 510 4.01 -44.09 36.16
CA CYS A 510 4.28 -42.81 35.52
C CYS A 510 4.87 -41.81 36.54
N VAL A 511 6.15 -41.50 36.39
CA VAL A 511 6.90 -40.60 37.29
C VAL A 511 6.35 -39.16 37.23
N GLU A 512 5.94 -38.70 36.06
CA GLU A 512 5.34 -37.37 35.87
C GLU A 512 4.04 -37.26 36.68
N ALA A 513 3.23 -38.30 36.75
CA ALA A 513 2.00 -38.32 37.53
C ALA A 513 2.29 -38.37 39.04
N GLU A 514 3.30 -39.12 39.50
CA GLU A 514 3.71 -39.14 40.90
C GLU A 514 4.17 -37.75 41.34
N ASN A 515 5.03 -37.08 40.55
CA ASN A 515 5.51 -35.75 40.79
C ASN A 515 4.36 -34.72 40.85
N PHE A 516 3.40 -34.82 39.91
CA PHE A 516 2.23 -33.96 39.87
C PHE A 516 1.35 -34.13 41.14
N ILE A 517 1.08 -35.35 41.55
CA ILE A 517 0.30 -35.61 42.77
C ILE A 517 1.02 -35.07 44.01
N TRP A 518 2.35 -35.21 44.08
CA TRP A 518 3.14 -34.67 45.19
C TRP A 518 3.09 -33.12 45.24
N GLU A 519 3.10 -32.47 44.09
CA GLU A 519 3.09 -31.02 43.99
C GLU A 519 1.71 -30.39 44.21
N TYR A 520 0.65 -31.01 43.63
CA TYR A 520 -0.71 -30.43 43.57
C TYR A 520 -1.75 -31.22 44.37
N GLY A 521 -1.40 -32.33 44.92
CA GLY A 521 -2.36 -33.29 45.56
C GLY A 521 -2.60 -33.08 47.08
N ALA A 522 -2.10 -31.97 47.68
CA ALA A 522 -2.23 -31.71 49.09
C ALA A 522 -3.58 -31.13 49.51
#